data_0a67c81104bf3215e0b630f615436a06
#
_entry.id   0a67c81104bf3215e0b630f615436a06
#
_cell.length_a   1.000
_cell.length_b   1.000
_cell.length_c   1.000
_cell.angle_alpha   90.00
_cell.angle_beta   90.00
_cell.angle_gamma   90.00
#
_symmetry.space_group_name_H-M   'P 1'
#
loop_
_entity.id
_entity.type
_entity.pdbx_description
1 polymer ?
#
loop_
_entity_poly.entity_id
_entity_poly.type
_entity_poly.pdbx_seq_one_letter_code
_entity_poly.pdbx_strand_id
1 'polypeptide(L)'
;MLVQVNLDHGTLLDALRKTTIYTNAPCNGRGVCGKCKIKITENVPPATAIETKFFSADEXXSGIRLACAVTAPGTYIVELEDAIEKDSFSILSSYEVFEEVAELCYAEGFGVGIDIGTTTIAIELFDLATGELLRTHTFLNTQRTYGSDVISRIDYANKGGMDDLNAKXISSLKEGLATILGNXVLSKAIIAGNTTMLHLLTKADCSGLGIYPFTANFLDMKVGDLSQLLALSGEYTLLAGISTYVGADILSGILHTNMHKNDAICILIDIGTNGEMAIGNKHNILTLATAAGPAFEGGNISCGVGSIAGAICQVASDGHIKTIGDAKAVGICGSGLIDAIAVALANETLDETGSIETEVIHIAEDIYLTQKDIREFQLAKSAIRAGIEVLLVKYGVAASEIDHVYLAGGFGKFINLDNAISIGLLPNDFADKIQKVGNTSLGGVRKFLLYKDIKDEVQQIKSIAKDLNLAHDPLFNELFMEHMLFE
;
A
#
# COMPACT_ATOMS: atom_id res chain seq x y z
N MET A 1 -1.92 25.97 -2.77
CA MET A 1 -3.38 26.28 -2.87
C MET A 1 -3.86 26.92 -1.57
N LEU A 2 -4.66 28.02 -1.65
CA LEU A 2 -5.24 28.67 -0.46
C LEU A 2 -6.70 28.22 -0.30
N VAL A 3 -7.07 27.86 0.91
CA VAL A 3 -8.39 27.35 1.24
C VAL A 3 -8.91 28.05 2.51
N GLN A 4 -10.14 28.52 2.46
CA GLN A 4 -10.81 29.04 3.65
C GLN A 4 -11.53 27.90 4.37
N VAL A 5 -11.26 27.72 5.66
CA VAL A 5 -11.81 26.66 6.49
C VAL A 5 -12.41 27.28 7.78
N ASN A 6 -13.65 26.93 8.07
CA ASN A 6 -14.33 27.34 9.29
C ASN A 6 -14.24 26.21 10.32
N LEU A 7 -13.73 26.52 11.50
CA LEU A 7 -13.64 25.60 12.62
C LEU A 7 -14.59 26.08 13.74
N ASP A 8 -15.64 25.34 13.95
CA ASP A 8 -16.61 25.64 15.03
C ASP A 8 -16.28 24.83 16.29
N HIS A 9 -15.90 23.58 16.11
CA HIS A 9 -15.52 22.66 17.21
C HIS A 9 -14.66 21.53 16.67
N GLY A 10 -13.92 20.87 17.55
CA GLY A 10 -12.98 19.79 17.16
C GLY A 10 -11.64 20.35 16.79
N THR A 11 -11.01 19.79 15.77
CA THR A 11 -9.69 20.21 15.28
C THR A 11 -9.80 20.77 13.87
N LEU A 12 -8.80 21.55 13.45
CA LEU A 12 -8.73 22.04 12.07
C LEU A 12 -8.57 20.86 11.09
N LEU A 13 -7.95 19.76 11.54
CA LEU A 13 -7.89 18.52 10.75
C LEU A 13 -9.32 17.99 10.49
N ASP A 14 -10.19 18.00 11.49
CA ASP A 14 -11.58 17.53 11.32
C ASP A 14 -12.36 18.41 10.33
N ALA A 15 -12.10 19.70 10.37
CA ALA A 15 -12.72 20.64 9.43
C ALA A 15 -12.20 20.43 8.01
N LEU A 16 -10.89 20.23 7.84
CA LEU A 16 -10.28 19.94 6.54
C LEU A 16 -10.78 18.62 5.95
N ARG A 17 -10.98 17.59 6.78
CA ARG A 17 -11.51 16.28 6.34
C ARG A 17 -12.90 16.38 5.70
N LYS A 18 -13.68 17.37 6.07
CA LYS A 18 -15.02 17.61 5.52
C LYS A 18 -14.97 18.26 4.13
N THR A 19 -13.80 18.74 3.72
CA THR A 19 -13.58 19.30 2.38
C THR A 19 -13.18 18.21 1.40
N THR A 20 -13.05 18.54 0.12
CA THR A 20 -12.54 17.64 -0.91
C THR A 20 -11.00 17.53 -0.87
N ILE A 21 -10.35 18.27 0.02
CA ILE A 21 -8.89 18.41 0.04
C ILE A 21 -8.28 17.30 0.89
N TYR A 22 -7.27 16.64 0.36
CA TYR A 22 -6.51 15.64 1.10
C TYR A 22 -5.56 16.34 2.09
N THR A 23 -5.60 15.90 3.34
CA THR A 23 -4.65 16.31 4.39
C THR A 23 -3.96 15.05 4.92
N ASN A 24 -2.65 15.00 4.84
CA ASN A 24 -1.88 13.84 5.26
C ASN A 24 -1.91 13.72 6.80
N ALA A 25 -2.66 12.77 7.33
CA ALA A 25 -2.81 12.58 8.78
C ALA A 25 -2.72 11.10 9.18
N PRO A 26 -1.58 10.44 8.93
CA PRO A 26 -1.46 8.99 9.11
C PRO A 26 -1.72 8.50 10.53
N CYS A 27 -1.48 9.32 11.54
CA CYS A 27 -1.77 8.95 12.93
C CYS A 27 -3.22 9.24 13.35
N ASN A 28 -4.09 9.56 12.41
CA ASN A 28 -5.50 9.88 12.64
C ASN A 28 -5.70 11.01 13.69
N GLY A 29 -4.83 12.02 13.64
CA GLY A 29 -4.97 13.21 14.51
C GLY A 29 -4.45 13.04 15.93
N ARG A 30 -3.73 11.96 16.24
CA ARG A 30 -3.21 11.71 17.60
C ARG A 30 -2.04 12.61 18.02
N GLY A 31 -1.55 13.48 17.13
CA GLY A 31 -0.49 14.45 17.46
C GLY A 31 0.91 13.81 17.59
N VAL A 32 1.11 12.61 17.07
CA VAL A 32 2.36 11.85 17.29
C VAL A 32 3.27 11.72 16.07
N CYS A 33 2.80 12.10 14.87
CA CYS A 33 3.56 11.86 13.63
C CYS A 33 4.10 13.12 12.96
N GLY A 34 3.57 14.31 13.28
CA GLY A 34 3.99 15.57 12.67
C GLY A 34 3.61 15.77 11.20
N LYS A 35 2.85 14.85 10.59
CA LYS A 35 2.63 14.83 9.13
C LYS A 35 1.45 15.69 8.62
N CYS A 36 0.55 16.14 9.51
CA CYS A 36 -0.58 17.01 9.11
C CYS A 36 -0.17 18.50 9.13
N LYS A 37 1.02 18.77 8.57
CA LYS A 37 1.61 20.10 8.49
C LYS A 37 0.80 20.96 7.50
N ILE A 38 0.44 22.15 7.93
CA ILE A 38 -0.25 23.18 7.13
C ILE A 38 0.38 24.52 7.43
N LYS A 39 0.16 25.48 6.55
CA LYS A 39 0.57 26.86 6.80
C LYS A 39 -0.70 27.71 6.89
N ILE A 40 -0.92 28.33 8.02
CA ILE A 40 -2.04 29.26 8.23
C ILE A 40 -1.52 30.68 7.91
N THR A 41 -2.18 31.35 6.97
CA THR A 41 -1.74 32.67 6.50
C THR A 41 -2.49 33.81 7.15
N GLU A 42 -3.67 33.53 7.72
CA GLU A 42 -4.48 34.54 8.45
C GLU A 42 -5.05 33.93 9.73
N ASN A 43 -5.09 34.75 10.77
CA ASN A 43 -5.61 34.35 12.10
C ASN A 43 -4.80 33.19 12.71
N VAL A 44 -3.48 33.20 12.57
CA VAL A 44 -2.59 32.15 13.04
C VAL A 44 -2.72 31.98 14.57
N PRO A 45 -3.19 30.82 15.07
CA PRO A 45 -3.30 30.60 16.51
C PRO A 45 -1.92 30.38 17.14
N PRO A 46 -1.77 30.57 18.46
CA PRO A 46 -0.50 30.28 19.15
C PRO A 46 -0.10 28.82 18.93
N ALA A 47 1.19 28.56 18.81
CA ALA A 47 1.72 27.20 18.68
C ALA A 47 1.51 26.42 19.98
N THR A 48 1.18 25.15 19.86
CA THR A 48 0.95 24.25 21.00
C THR A 48 2.23 23.54 21.42
N ALA A 49 2.26 22.97 22.62
CA ALA A 49 3.38 22.15 23.10
C ALA A 49 3.65 20.89 22.26
N ILE A 50 2.65 20.44 21.50
CA ILE A 50 2.82 19.34 20.55
C ILE A 50 3.66 19.81 19.35
N GLU A 51 3.32 20.98 18.82
CA GLU A 51 3.96 21.54 17.62
C GLU A 51 5.42 21.90 17.83
N THR A 52 5.77 22.37 19.03
CA THR A 52 7.17 22.70 19.36
C THR A 52 8.10 21.46 19.36
N LYS A 53 7.53 20.25 19.35
CA LYS A 53 8.33 19.00 19.20
C LYS A 53 8.68 18.71 17.74
N PHE A 54 7.97 19.32 16.79
CA PHE A 54 8.10 19.02 15.38
C PHE A 54 8.65 20.20 14.56
N PHE A 55 8.44 21.43 15.03
CA PHE A 55 8.74 22.64 14.27
C PHE A 55 9.64 23.58 15.06
N SER A 56 10.54 24.22 14.35
CA SER A 56 11.41 25.27 14.92
C SER A 56 10.60 26.54 15.27
N ALA A 57 11.20 27.42 16.03
CA ALA A 57 10.61 28.70 16.38
C ALA A 57 10.27 29.55 15.13
N ASP A 58 11.13 29.52 14.12
CA ASP A 58 10.94 30.24 12.84
C ASP A 58 9.75 29.67 12.06
N GLU A 59 9.63 28.40 12.03
CA GLU A 59 8.45 27.76 11.43
C GLU A 59 7.17 28.14 12.15
N UNK A 60 7.16 27.99 13.37
CA UNK A 60 6.09 28.37 14.13
C UNK A 60 5.77 29.75 13.96
N UNK A 61 6.59 30.62 13.58
CA UNK A 61 6.47 31.96 13.36
C UNK A 61 6.02 32.29 12.05
N SER A 62 6.32 31.46 11.07
CA SER A 62 5.82 31.65 9.68
C SER A 62 4.38 31.18 9.48
N GLY A 63 3.70 30.71 10.52
CA GLY A 63 2.33 30.24 10.48
C GLY A 63 2.20 28.75 10.24
N ILE A 64 3.29 27.97 10.34
CA ILE A 64 3.25 26.51 10.22
C ILE A 64 2.61 25.92 11.49
N ARG A 65 1.65 25.00 11.28
CA ARG A 65 0.91 24.35 12.35
C ARG A 65 0.65 22.88 11.98
N LEU A 66 0.29 22.09 12.99
CA LEU A 66 -0.29 20.76 12.79
C LEU A 66 -1.82 20.90 12.79
N ALA A 67 -2.46 20.52 11.73
CA ALA A 67 -3.93 20.62 11.62
C ALA A 67 -4.65 19.95 12.80
N CYS A 68 -4.10 18.85 13.33
CA CYS A 68 -4.68 18.13 14.47
C CYS A 68 -4.48 18.83 15.81
N ALA A 69 -3.58 19.83 15.88
CA ALA A 69 -3.31 20.57 17.12
C ALA A 69 -4.06 21.91 17.22
N VAL A 70 -4.62 22.39 16.10
CA VAL A 70 -5.40 23.64 16.08
C VAL A 70 -6.84 23.34 16.48
N THR A 71 -7.25 23.83 17.65
CA THR A 71 -8.59 23.60 18.23
C THR A 71 -9.38 24.89 18.48
N ALA A 72 -8.74 26.05 18.35
CA ALA A 72 -9.43 27.34 18.58
C ALA A 72 -10.48 27.58 17.49
N PRO A 73 -11.74 27.84 17.83
CA PRO A 73 -12.77 28.17 16.84
C PRO A 73 -12.38 29.43 16.05
N GLY A 74 -12.68 29.44 14.75
CA GLY A 74 -12.37 30.57 13.90
C GLY A 74 -12.40 30.24 12.41
N THR A 75 -12.23 31.26 11.61
CA THR A 75 -12.06 31.11 10.16
C THR A 75 -10.57 31.24 9.83
N TYR A 76 -10.02 30.22 9.18
CA TYR A 76 -8.61 30.13 8.85
C TYR A 76 -8.42 30.14 7.34
N ILE A 77 -7.41 30.87 6.86
CA ILE A 77 -6.93 30.74 5.49
C ILE A 77 -5.70 29.82 5.56
N VAL A 78 -5.84 28.64 5.00
CA VAL A 78 -4.81 27.60 5.05
C VAL A 78 -4.15 27.49 3.69
N GLU A 79 -2.83 27.63 3.66
CA GLU A 79 -2.01 27.31 2.50
C GLU A 79 -1.59 25.85 2.60
N LEU A 80 -2.09 25.06 1.67
CA LEU A 80 -1.70 23.66 1.56
C LEU A 80 -0.59 23.56 0.52
N GLU A 81 0.47 22.83 0.86
CA GLU A 81 1.50 22.48 -0.12
C GLU A 81 0.80 21.73 -1.25
N ASP A 82 1.19 22.01 -2.48
CA ASP A 82 0.51 21.44 -3.65
C ASP A 82 0.43 19.91 -3.51
N ALA A 83 -0.76 19.43 -3.70
CA ALA A 83 -1.03 18.00 -3.67
C ALA A 83 -0.08 17.29 -4.64
N ILE A 84 0.45 16.18 -4.21
CA ILE A 84 1.24 15.23 -5.00
C ILE A 84 0.71 15.22 -6.44
N GLU A 85 1.55 15.56 -7.41
CA GLU A 85 1.16 15.63 -8.83
C GLU A 85 0.45 14.34 -9.27
N LYS A 86 -0.65 14.51 -9.96
CA LYS A 86 -1.56 13.41 -10.34
C LYS A 86 -0.89 12.28 -11.14
N ASP A 87 0.21 12.59 -11.84
CA ASP A 87 0.89 11.60 -12.70
C ASP A 87 1.98 10.78 -11.99
N SER A 88 2.22 11.05 -10.70
CA SER A 88 3.31 10.40 -9.95
C SER A 88 3.06 8.92 -9.60
N PHE A 89 1.83 8.44 -9.76
CA PHE A 89 1.43 7.09 -9.32
C PHE A 89 1.31 6.06 -10.46
N SER A 90 1.57 6.43 -11.72
CA SER A 90 1.41 5.52 -12.86
C SER A 90 2.21 4.22 -12.74
N ILE A 91 3.34 4.27 -12.04
CA ILE A 91 4.21 3.10 -11.79
C ILE A 91 3.47 2.04 -10.97
N LEU A 92 2.58 2.46 -10.07
CA LEU A 92 1.89 1.56 -9.15
C LEU A 92 0.78 0.74 -9.81
N SER A 93 0.42 1.05 -11.06
CA SER A 93 -0.57 0.29 -11.82
C SER A 93 0.07 -0.66 -12.85
N SER A 94 1.38 -0.57 -13.07
CA SER A 94 2.04 -1.43 -14.06
C SER A 94 2.21 -2.85 -13.52
N TYR A 95 2.05 -3.83 -14.41
CA TYR A 95 2.26 -5.24 -14.09
C TYR A 95 2.71 -6.00 -15.34
N GLU A 96 3.37 -7.14 -15.12
CA GLU A 96 3.78 -8.04 -16.19
C GLU A 96 2.57 -8.88 -16.62
N VAL A 97 2.35 -9.01 -17.92
CA VAL A 97 1.23 -9.81 -18.46
C VAL A 97 1.71 -11.24 -18.71
N PHE A 98 1.09 -12.20 -18.03
CA PHE A 98 1.35 -13.62 -18.24
C PHE A 98 0.54 -14.12 -19.43
N GLU A 99 1.08 -15.06 -20.16
CA GLU A 99 0.37 -15.70 -21.28
C GLU A 99 -0.86 -16.46 -20.74
N GLU A 100 -1.98 -16.25 -21.41
CA GLU A 100 -3.23 -16.93 -21.08
C GLU A 100 -3.68 -17.84 -22.22
N VAL A 101 -4.02 -19.06 -21.86
CA VAL A 101 -4.63 -20.02 -22.78
C VAL A 101 -6.15 -19.81 -22.85
N ALA A 102 -6.70 -19.10 -21.88
CA ALA A 102 -8.13 -18.84 -21.75
C ALA A 102 -8.66 -17.97 -22.88
N GLU A 103 -9.88 -18.25 -23.31
CA GLU A 103 -10.57 -17.49 -24.36
C GLU A 103 -11.12 -16.17 -23.81
N LEU A 104 -10.98 -15.09 -24.58
CA LEU A 104 -11.56 -13.79 -24.23
C LEU A 104 -13.10 -13.87 -24.21
N CYS A 105 -13.69 -13.21 -23.24
CA CYS A 105 -15.14 -13.08 -23.08
C CYS A 105 -15.59 -11.75 -23.68
N TYR A 106 -15.79 -11.72 -24.99
CA TYR A 106 -16.19 -10.50 -25.68
C TYR A 106 -17.61 -10.08 -25.28
N ALA A 107 -17.79 -8.79 -25.01
CA ALA A 107 -19.07 -8.20 -24.64
C ALA A 107 -19.14 -6.76 -25.16
N GLU A 108 -20.33 -6.20 -25.25
CA GLU A 108 -20.48 -4.80 -25.65
C GLU A 108 -20.23 -3.85 -24.47
N GLY A 109 -19.69 -2.68 -24.81
CA GLY A 109 -19.48 -1.60 -23.84
C GLY A 109 -18.09 -1.59 -23.21
N PHE A 110 -17.99 -0.92 -22.09
CA PHE A 110 -16.72 -0.68 -21.41
C PHE A 110 -16.72 -1.31 -20.02
N GLY A 111 -15.58 -1.89 -19.66
CA GLY A 111 -15.38 -2.48 -18.33
C GLY A 111 -14.22 -1.82 -17.62
N VAL A 112 -14.26 -1.81 -16.29
CA VAL A 112 -13.14 -1.36 -15.49
C VAL A 112 -12.67 -2.45 -14.54
N GLY A 113 -11.35 -2.54 -14.39
CA GLY A 113 -10.70 -3.27 -13.31
C GLY A 113 -10.26 -2.26 -12.25
N ILE A 114 -10.53 -2.55 -10.98
CA ILE A 114 -10.21 -1.65 -9.86
C ILE A 114 -9.47 -2.44 -8.78
N ASP A 115 -8.32 -1.93 -8.38
CA ASP A 115 -7.57 -2.41 -7.21
C ASP A 115 -7.62 -1.33 -6.13
N ILE A 116 -8.25 -1.65 -4.99
CA ILE A 116 -8.38 -0.71 -3.86
C ILE A 116 -7.33 -1.06 -2.80
N GLY A 117 -6.17 -0.41 -2.93
CA GLY A 117 -5.11 -0.53 -1.93
C GLY A 117 -5.34 0.37 -0.71
N THR A 118 -4.62 0.07 0.36
CA THR A 118 -4.64 0.90 1.58
C THR A 118 -4.14 2.32 1.28
N THR A 119 -3.12 2.44 0.45
CA THR A 119 -2.46 3.72 0.12
C THR A 119 -2.95 4.33 -1.18
N THR A 120 -3.12 3.52 -2.23
CA THR A 120 -3.48 3.99 -3.57
C THR A 120 -4.59 3.13 -4.15
N ILE A 121 -5.32 3.72 -5.10
CA ILE A 121 -6.35 3.03 -5.89
C ILE A 121 -5.89 3.08 -7.35
N ALA A 122 -5.95 1.94 -8.03
CA ALA A 122 -5.60 1.84 -9.46
C ALA A 122 -6.83 1.37 -10.25
N ILE A 123 -7.08 2.00 -11.38
CA ILE A 123 -8.22 1.68 -12.27
C ILE A 123 -7.70 1.52 -13.70
N GLU A 124 -8.14 0.46 -14.36
CA GLU A 124 -7.92 0.24 -15.79
C GLU A 124 -9.27 0.17 -16.51
N LEU A 125 -9.35 0.84 -17.66
CA LEU A 125 -10.54 0.89 -18.53
C LEU A 125 -10.28 0.05 -19.79
N PHE A 126 -11.20 -0.85 -20.07
CA PHE A 126 -11.12 -1.76 -21.22
C PHE A 126 -12.34 -1.60 -22.15
N ASP A 127 -12.08 -1.74 -23.43
CA ASP A 127 -13.12 -1.99 -24.43
C ASP A 127 -13.44 -3.50 -24.36
N LEU A 128 -14.64 -3.86 -23.93
CA LEU A 128 -15.04 -5.25 -23.76
C LEU A 128 -15.26 -5.99 -25.08
N ALA A 129 -15.46 -5.25 -26.18
CA ALA A 129 -15.63 -5.87 -27.51
C ALA A 129 -14.29 -6.36 -28.08
N THR A 130 -13.18 -5.75 -27.66
CA THR A 130 -11.84 -6.10 -28.17
C THR A 130 -10.90 -6.66 -27.09
N GLY A 131 -11.18 -6.38 -25.82
CA GLY A 131 -10.29 -6.69 -24.71
C GLY A 131 -9.13 -5.68 -24.58
N GLU A 132 -9.16 -4.59 -25.35
CA GLU A 132 -8.09 -3.59 -25.38
C GLU A 132 -8.09 -2.72 -24.12
N LEU A 133 -6.93 -2.53 -23.52
CA LEU A 133 -6.72 -1.56 -22.44
C LEU A 133 -6.69 -0.15 -23.05
N LEU A 134 -7.64 0.68 -22.68
CA LEU A 134 -7.79 2.05 -23.22
C LEU A 134 -7.06 3.08 -22.35
N ARG A 135 -7.19 3.00 -21.04
CA ARG A 135 -6.64 3.99 -20.11
C ARG A 135 -6.34 3.34 -18.77
N THR A 136 -5.38 3.91 -18.08
CA THR A 136 -5.04 3.56 -16.68
C THR A 136 -5.00 4.84 -15.85
N HIS A 137 -5.48 4.77 -14.61
CA HIS A 137 -5.45 5.90 -13.68
C HIS A 137 -5.16 5.40 -12.27
N THR A 138 -4.18 6.00 -11.61
CA THR A 138 -3.80 5.65 -10.23
C THR A 138 -3.78 6.94 -9.40
N PHE A 139 -4.37 6.86 -8.21
CA PHE A 139 -4.52 8.01 -7.33
C PHE A 139 -4.51 7.58 -5.88
N LEU A 140 -4.36 8.56 -5.00
CA LEU A 140 -4.26 8.33 -3.56
C LEU A 140 -5.61 7.89 -2.97
N ASN A 141 -5.59 6.88 -2.10
CA ASN A 141 -6.77 6.51 -1.30
C ASN A 141 -6.94 7.54 -0.18
N THR A 142 -7.88 8.44 -0.34
CA THR A 142 -8.09 9.58 0.57
C THR A 142 -8.55 9.15 1.97
N GLN A 143 -8.92 7.88 2.18
CA GLN A 143 -9.17 7.33 3.52
C GLN A 143 -7.94 7.45 4.44
N ARG A 144 -6.74 7.65 3.88
CA ARG A 144 -5.51 7.88 4.65
C ARG A 144 -5.62 9.05 5.62
N THR A 145 -6.50 9.98 5.37
CA THR A 145 -6.76 11.09 6.31
C THR A 145 -7.34 10.61 7.65
N TYR A 146 -7.93 9.39 7.68
CA TYR A 146 -8.49 8.78 8.89
C TYR A 146 -7.61 7.65 9.46
N GLY A 147 -6.51 7.33 8.80
CA GLY A 147 -5.56 6.31 9.24
C GLY A 147 -4.70 5.81 8.10
N SER A 148 -3.41 5.64 8.37
CA SER A 148 -2.43 5.22 7.34
C SER A 148 -2.51 3.73 6.98
N ASP A 149 -3.10 2.92 7.87
CA ASP A 149 -3.09 1.46 7.74
C ASP A 149 -4.48 0.87 8.03
N VAL A 150 -4.63 -0.43 7.79
CA VAL A 150 -5.91 -1.12 7.96
C VAL A 150 -6.39 -1.09 9.42
N ILE A 151 -5.48 -1.27 10.38
CA ILE A 151 -5.83 -1.34 11.81
C ILE A 151 -6.40 0.00 12.29
N SER A 152 -5.75 1.11 11.93
CA SER A 152 -6.23 2.45 12.31
C SER A 152 -7.59 2.76 11.70
N ARG A 153 -7.86 2.28 10.46
CA ARG A 153 -9.18 2.48 9.83
C ARG A 153 -10.26 1.58 10.44
N ILE A 154 -9.93 0.34 10.78
CA ILE A 154 -10.85 -0.56 11.51
C ILE A 154 -11.23 0.09 12.85
N ASP A 155 -10.24 0.59 13.61
CA ASP A 155 -10.48 1.26 14.88
C ASP A 155 -11.40 2.48 14.70
N TYR A 156 -11.13 3.31 13.69
CA TYR A 156 -11.94 4.49 13.40
C TYR A 156 -13.37 4.08 13.00
N ALA A 157 -13.52 3.08 12.14
CA ALA A 157 -14.84 2.56 11.74
C ALA A 157 -15.65 2.09 12.95
N ASN A 158 -14.99 1.32 13.84
CA ASN A 158 -15.62 0.74 15.03
C ASN A 158 -16.01 1.80 16.08
N LYS A 159 -15.41 2.98 16.01
CA LYS A 159 -15.73 4.15 16.87
C LYS A 159 -16.80 5.07 16.25
N GLY A 160 -17.47 4.60 15.20
CA GLY A 160 -18.55 5.34 14.53
C GLY A 160 -18.15 6.06 13.26
N GLY A 161 -16.91 5.89 12.79
CA GLY A 161 -16.39 6.56 11.59
C GLY A 161 -16.63 5.83 10.27
N MET A 162 -17.46 4.79 10.25
CA MET A 162 -17.73 4.00 9.04
C MET A 162 -18.24 4.87 7.89
N ASP A 163 -19.18 5.77 8.17
CA ASP A 163 -19.79 6.63 7.14
C ASP A 163 -18.74 7.58 6.51
N ASP A 164 -17.84 8.12 7.35
CA ASP A 164 -16.77 9.02 6.88
C ASP A 164 -15.81 8.26 5.94
N LEU A 165 -15.36 7.08 6.36
CA LEU A 165 -14.43 6.25 5.57
C LEU A 165 -15.08 5.81 4.24
N ASN A 166 -16.34 5.38 4.30
CA ASN A 166 -17.07 4.99 3.10
C ASN A 166 -17.25 6.18 2.15
N ALA A 167 -17.69 7.34 2.66
CA ALA A 167 -17.89 8.54 1.84
C ALA A 167 -16.59 8.94 1.11
N LYS A 168 -15.47 8.86 1.77
CA LYS A 168 -14.18 9.11 1.13
C LYS A 168 -13.86 8.09 0.02
N UNK A 169 -14.04 6.79 0.20
CA UNK A 169 -13.81 5.83 -0.69
C UNK A 169 -14.57 6.00 -1.84
N ILE A 170 -15.89 6.35 -1.66
CA ILE A 170 -16.85 6.54 -2.77
C ILE A 170 -16.52 7.80 -3.59
N SER A 171 -16.23 8.89 -2.91
CA SER A 171 -15.83 10.14 -3.60
C SER A 171 -14.58 9.92 -4.47
N SER A 172 -13.54 9.30 -3.90
CA SER A 172 -12.29 9.02 -4.64
C SER A 172 -12.54 8.13 -5.87
N LEU A 173 -13.35 7.08 -5.71
CA LEU A 173 -13.68 6.18 -6.80
C LEU A 173 -14.47 6.91 -7.91
N LYS A 174 -15.44 7.75 -7.54
CA LYS A 174 -16.23 8.52 -8.50
C LYS A 174 -15.34 9.48 -9.29
N GLU A 175 -14.43 10.19 -8.62
CA GLU A 175 -13.50 11.11 -9.26
C GLU A 175 -12.54 10.36 -10.21
N GLY A 176 -11.99 9.24 -9.75
CA GLY A 176 -11.12 8.40 -10.58
C GLY A 176 -11.84 7.82 -11.79
N LEU A 177 -13.06 7.33 -11.59
CA LEU A 177 -13.89 6.81 -12.68
C LEU A 177 -14.29 7.91 -13.68
N ALA A 178 -14.66 9.10 -13.20
CA ALA A 178 -14.97 10.23 -14.08
C ALA A 178 -13.75 10.60 -14.94
N THR A 179 -12.56 10.59 -14.34
CA THR A 179 -11.30 10.88 -15.05
C THR A 179 -11.05 9.88 -16.18
N ILE A 180 -11.27 8.59 -15.92
CA ILE A 180 -10.89 7.52 -16.86
C ILE A 180 -11.99 7.26 -17.90
N LEU A 181 -13.26 7.38 -17.54
CA LEU A 181 -14.41 7.10 -18.44
C LEU A 181 -14.61 8.19 -19.50
N GLY A 182 -14.48 9.45 -19.14
CA GLY A 182 -14.88 10.53 -20.03
C GLY A 182 -16.37 10.38 -20.36
N ASN A 183 -16.71 10.15 -21.61
CA ASN A 183 -18.11 9.92 -22.07
C ASN A 183 -18.49 8.44 -22.18
N UNK A 184 -17.72 7.38 -21.78
CA UNK A 184 -17.91 6.08 -21.85
C UNK A 184 -18.82 5.67 -20.85
N VAL A 185 -19.73 5.00 -21.26
CA VAL A 185 -20.72 4.43 -20.33
C VAL A 185 -20.22 3.07 -19.83
N LEU A 186 -20.12 2.95 -18.52
CA LEU A 186 -19.61 1.74 -17.86
C LEU A 186 -20.66 0.63 -17.87
N SER A 187 -20.29 -0.57 -18.30
CA SER A 187 -21.13 -1.78 -18.27
C SER A 187 -20.78 -2.67 -17.08
N LYS A 188 -19.49 -2.74 -16.73
CA LYS A 188 -19.02 -3.73 -15.76
C LYS A 188 -17.80 -3.21 -14.99
N ALA A 189 -17.77 -3.48 -13.68
CA ALA A 189 -16.62 -3.19 -12.82
C ALA A 189 -16.22 -4.45 -12.04
N ILE A 190 -14.96 -4.82 -12.12
CA ILE A 190 -14.39 -5.88 -11.27
C ILE A 190 -13.49 -5.21 -10.24
N ILE A 191 -13.71 -5.51 -8.98
CA ILE A 191 -13.05 -4.79 -7.87
C ILE A 191 -12.35 -5.79 -6.94
N ALA A 192 -11.06 -5.57 -6.72
CA ALA A 192 -10.28 -6.26 -5.71
C ALA A 192 -9.74 -5.26 -4.69
N GLY A 193 -9.20 -5.77 -3.61
CA GLY A 193 -8.59 -5.03 -2.54
C GLY A 193 -8.49 -5.91 -1.32
N ASN A 194 -7.77 -5.46 -0.30
CA ASN A 194 -7.71 -6.24 0.93
C ASN A 194 -9.10 -6.28 1.60
N THR A 195 -9.27 -7.23 2.50
CA THR A 195 -10.56 -7.48 3.13
C THR A 195 -11.15 -6.23 3.78
N THR A 196 -10.32 -5.44 4.47
CA THR A 196 -10.77 -4.20 5.12
C THR A 196 -11.30 -3.18 4.09
N MET A 197 -10.58 -2.98 2.99
CA MET A 197 -11.00 -2.01 1.96
C MET A 197 -12.37 -2.39 1.38
N LEU A 198 -12.61 -3.68 1.14
CA LEU A 198 -13.91 -4.13 0.61
C LEU A 198 -15.03 -3.99 1.65
N HIS A 199 -14.73 -4.18 2.96
CA HIS A 199 -15.69 -3.93 4.04
C HIS A 199 -16.04 -2.43 4.10
N LEU A 200 -15.04 -1.57 4.07
CA LEU A 200 -15.25 -0.11 4.11
C LEU A 200 -16.04 0.37 2.87
N LEU A 201 -15.79 -0.22 1.70
CA LEU A 201 -16.51 0.11 0.47
C LEU A 201 -18.00 -0.21 0.59
N THR A 202 -18.35 -1.32 1.22
CA THR A 202 -19.73 -1.82 1.32
C THR A 202 -20.42 -1.48 2.64
N LYS A 203 -19.76 -0.77 3.53
CA LYS A 203 -20.21 -0.51 4.92
C LYS A 203 -20.48 -1.80 5.70
N ALA A 204 -19.78 -2.89 5.38
CA ALA A 204 -19.88 -4.14 6.12
C ALA A 204 -19.24 -3.96 7.51
N ASP A 205 -19.79 -4.63 8.49
CA ASP A 205 -19.32 -4.55 9.88
C ASP A 205 -17.85 -4.93 9.97
N CYS A 206 -17.02 -4.04 10.51
CA CYS A 206 -15.59 -4.21 10.72
C CYS A 206 -15.23 -4.67 12.14
N SER A 207 -16.22 -4.86 13.03
CA SER A 207 -15.95 -5.16 14.44
C SER A 207 -15.10 -6.41 14.62
N GLY A 208 -15.38 -7.46 13.84
CA GLY A 208 -14.60 -8.71 13.86
C GLY A 208 -13.21 -8.63 13.28
N LEU A 209 -12.93 -7.64 12.42
CA LEU A 209 -11.61 -7.53 11.77
C LEU A 209 -10.51 -7.10 12.75
N GLY A 210 -10.87 -6.36 13.80
CA GLY A 210 -9.91 -5.80 14.75
C GLY A 210 -9.75 -6.56 16.06
N ILE A 211 -10.52 -7.62 16.26
CA ILE A 211 -10.58 -8.35 17.55
C ILE A 211 -10.39 -9.86 17.29
N TYR A 212 -9.40 -10.45 18.00
CA TYR A 212 -9.17 -11.90 17.95
C TYR A 212 -10.47 -12.67 18.28
N PRO A 213 -10.85 -13.72 17.53
CA PRO A 213 -10.07 -14.49 16.54
C PRO A 213 -10.05 -13.93 15.09
N PHE A 214 -10.32 -12.66 14.90
CA PHE A 214 -10.25 -11.95 13.61
C PHE A 214 -11.17 -12.59 12.55
N THR A 215 -12.40 -12.10 12.51
CA THR A 215 -13.43 -12.63 11.59
C THR A 215 -13.92 -11.56 10.63
N ALA A 216 -13.96 -11.89 9.35
CA ALA A 216 -14.53 -11.03 8.33
C ALA A 216 -16.05 -11.21 8.25
N ASN A 217 -16.78 -10.13 7.99
CA ASN A 217 -18.21 -10.18 7.76
C ASN A 217 -18.54 -10.96 6.46
N PHE A 218 -17.69 -10.83 5.47
CA PHE A 218 -17.79 -11.62 4.23
C PHE A 218 -16.40 -11.82 3.62
N LEU A 219 -16.25 -12.94 2.90
CA LEU A 219 -15.06 -13.27 2.10
C LEU A 219 -15.46 -13.75 0.70
N ASP A 220 -16.72 -14.10 0.51
CA ASP A 220 -17.19 -14.59 -0.79
C ASP A 220 -17.38 -13.43 -1.78
N MET A 221 -17.32 -13.80 -3.05
CA MET A 221 -17.55 -12.87 -4.15
C MET A 221 -18.95 -12.26 -4.05
N LYS A 222 -19.08 -10.97 -4.31
CA LYS A 222 -20.35 -10.27 -4.33
C LYS A 222 -20.59 -9.65 -5.70
N VAL A 223 -21.78 -9.83 -6.23
CA VAL A 223 -22.23 -9.22 -7.50
C VAL A 223 -23.41 -8.29 -7.19
N GLY A 224 -23.43 -7.13 -7.80
CA GLY A 224 -24.51 -6.16 -7.58
C GLY A 224 -24.56 -5.08 -8.65
N ASP A 225 -25.50 -4.17 -8.47
CA ASP A 225 -25.72 -3.04 -9.37
C ASP A 225 -24.85 -1.85 -8.94
N LEU A 226 -24.06 -1.31 -9.86
CA LEU A 226 -23.20 -0.13 -9.61
C LEU A 226 -24.00 1.10 -9.16
N SER A 227 -25.29 1.18 -9.50
CA SER A 227 -26.13 2.29 -9.06
C SER A 227 -26.25 2.33 -7.53
N GLN A 228 -26.23 1.18 -6.89
CA GLN A 228 -26.33 1.07 -5.43
C GLN A 228 -24.99 1.37 -4.73
N LEU A 229 -23.87 1.10 -5.41
CA LEU A 229 -22.54 1.27 -4.83
C LEU A 229 -21.95 2.64 -5.14
N LEU A 230 -22.01 3.06 -6.39
CA LEU A 230 -21.32 4.27 -6.90
C LEU A 230 -22.25 5.26 -7.60
N ALA A 231 -23.55 4.99 -7.66
CA ALA A 231 -24.53 5.78 -8.43
C ALA A 231 -24.14 5.88 -9.93
N LEU A 232 -23.60 4.80 -10.48
CA LEU A 232 -23.24 4.65 -11.90
C LEU A 232 -24.04 3.50 -12.51
N SER A 233 -24.20 3.48 -13.83
CA SER A 233 -24.80 2.33 -14.51
C SER A 233 -23.82 1.16 -14.57
N GLY A 234 -24.35 -0.07 -14.66
CA GLY A 234 -23.58 -1.27 -14.85
C GLY A 234 -23.59 -2.20 -13.63
N GLU A 235 -22.92 -3.32 -13.78
CA GLU A 235 -22.80 -4.34 -12.75
C GLU A 235 -21.40 -4.29 -12.11
N TYR A 236 -21.32 -4.54 -10.81
CA TYR A 236 -20.01 -4.75 -10.17
C TYR A 236 -19.87 -6.18 -9.66
N THR A 237 -18.62 -6.65 -9.63
CA THR A 237 -18.22 -7.85 -8.91
C THR A 237 -17.09 -7.49 -7.96
N LEU A 238 -17.28 -7.73 -6.66
CA LEU A 238 -16.18 -7.72 -5.69
C LEU A 238 -15.60 -9.13 -5.68
N LEU A 239 -14.30 -9.25 -5.90
CA LEU A 239 -13.64 -10.56 -5.90
C LEU A 239 -13.59 -11.14 -4.47
N ALA A 240 -13.52 -12.45 -4.40
CA ALA A 240 -13.45 -13.19 -3.13
C ALA A 240 -12.09 -12.99 -2.46
N GLY A 241 -12.08 -12.93 -1.14
CA GLY A 241 -10.86 -12.98 -0.32
C GLY A 241 -10.61 -14.39 0.21
N ILE A 242 -9.41 -14.60 0.75
CA ILE A 242 -8.99 -15.88 1.35
C ILE A 242 -9.28 -15.86 2.86
N SER A 243 -8.91 -14.77 3.53
CA SER A 243 -9.07 -14.64 4.98
C SER A 243 -9.29 -13.18 5.39
N THR A 244 -9.37 -12.95 6.69
CA THR A 244 -9.50 -11.61 7.26
C THR A 244 -8.36 -10.68 6.83
N TYR A 245 -7.14 -11.20 6.74
CA TYR A 245 -5.96 -10.40 6.43
C TYR A 245 -5.32 -10.73 5.08
N VAL A 246 -5.83 -11.73 4.38
CA VAL A 246 -5.39 -12.05 3.01
C VAL A 246 -6.62 -11.92 2.11
N GLY A 247 -6.72 -10.79 1.46
CA GLY A 247 -7.92 -10.35 0.77
C GLY A 247 -8.02 -10.78 -0.68
N ALA A 248 -8.90 -10.09 -1.39
CA ALA A 248 -9.13 -10.30 -2.81
C ALA A 248 -7.92 -9.86 -3.66
N ASP A 249 -7.10 -8.95 -3.14
CA ASP A 249 -5.86 -8.51 -3.76
C ASP A 249 -4.88 -9.68 -3.95
N ILE A 250 -4.71 -10.51 -2.91
CA ILE A 250 -3.81 -11.67 -2.98
C ILE A 250 -4.45 -12.82 -3.77
N LEU A 251 -5.75 -13.03 -3.62
CA LEU A 251 -6.44 -14.01 -4.48
C LEU A 251 -6.27 -13.63 -5.96
N SER A 252 -6.43 -12.34 -6.29
CA SER A 252 -6.18 -11.80 -7.63
C SER A 252 -4.73 -12.01 -8.06
N GLY A 253 -3.77 -11.82 -7.14
CA GLY A 253 -2.34 -12.07 -7.42
C GLY A 253 -2.06 -13.53 -7.77
N ILE A 254 -2.66 -14.46 -7.02
CA ILE A 254 -2.56 -15.90 -7.31
C ILE A 254 -3.16 -16.20 -8.69
N LEU A 255 -4.32 -15.62 -8.97
CA LEU A 255 -4.99 -15.75 -10.27
C LEU A 255 -4.11 -15.21 -11.40
N HIS A 256 -3.51 -14.05 -11.20
CA HIS A 256 -2.67 -13.36 -12.20
C HIS A 256 -1.41 -14.17 -12.55
N THR A 257 -0.70 -14.67 -11.54
CA THR A 257 0.57 -15.38 -11.71
C THR A 257 0.41 -16.83 -12.19
N ASN A 258 -0.82 -17.34 -12.24
CA ASN A 258 -1.12 -18.73 -12.61
C ASN A 258 -0.47 -19.78 -11.67
N MET A 259 0.00 -19.39 -10.48
CA MET A 259 0.64 -20.33 -9.57
C MET A 259 -0.29 -21.50 -9.19
N HIS A 260 -1.60 -21.27 -9.16
CA HIS A 260 -2.63 -22.29 -8.90
C HIS A 260 -2.78 -23.32 -10.04
N LYS A 261 -2.08 -23.14 -11.14
CA LYS A 261 -2.07 -24.07 -12.29
C LYS A 261 -0.73 -24.78 -12.44
N ASN A 262 0.32 -24.31 -11.77
CA ASN A 262 1.68 -24.86 -11.88
C ASN A 262 1.86 -26.12 -11.04
N ASP A 263 2.68 -27.04 -11.54
CA ASP A 263 3.20 -28.16 -10.75
C ASP A 263 4.34 -27.68 -9.83
N ALA A 264 5.14 -26.75 -10.30
CA ALA A 264 6.27 -26.19 -9.57
C ALA A 264 5.77 -25.32 -8.40
N ILE A 265 6.54 -25.32 -7.31
CA ILE A 265 6.22 -24.51 -6.13
C ILE A 265 6.68 -23.08 -6.37
N CYS A 266 5.76 -22.14 -6.27
CA CYS A 266 6.00 -20.72 -6.45
C CYS A 266 5.72 -19.97 -5.16
N ILE A 267 6.31 -18.81 -4.99
CA ILE A 267 5.96 -17.90 -3.90
C ILE A 267 5.62 -16.51 -4.49
N LEU A 268 4.52 -15.94 -4.02
CA LEU A 268 4.10 -14.57 -4.32
C LEU A 268 4.33 -13.74 -3.07
N ILE A 269 5.06 -12.64 -3.20
CA ILE A 269 5.35 -11.73 -2.08
C ILE A 269 4.90 -10.34 -2.51
N ASP A 270 3.88 -9.81 -1.86
CA ASP A 270 3.40 -8.45 -2.10
C ASP A 270 3.85 -7.58 -0.93
N ILE A 271 4.74 -6.63 -1.22
CA ILE A 271 5.30 -5.74 -0.21
C ILE A 271 4.65 -4.35 -0.33
N GLY A 272 3.82 -4.04 0.64
CA GLY A 272 3.21 -2.72 0.83
C GLY A 272 3.29 -2.33 2.30
N THR A 273 2.25 -1.68 2.79
CA THR A 273 2.08 -1.39 4.23
C THR A 273 1.99 -2.71 5.02
N ASN A 274 1.36 -3.72 4.43
CA ASN A 274 1.42 -5.10 4.90
C ASN A 274 2.37 -5.89 4.01
N GLY A 275 2.90 -6.99 4.52
CA GLY A 275 3.55 -8.00 3.70
C GLY A 275 2.59 -9.17 3.56
N GLU A 276 2.05 -9.35 2.38
CA GLU A 276 1.07 -10.41 2.11
C GLU A 276 1.71 -11.41 1.15
N MET A 277 1.55 -12.70 1.46
CA MET A 277 2.33 -13.73 0.77
C MET A 277 1.51 -14.98 0.53
N ALA A 278 1.86 -15.70 -0.55
CA ALA A 278 1.29 -17.01 -0.86
C ALA A 278 2.39 -17.94 -1.37
N ILE A 279 2.44 -19.16 -0.88
CA ILE A 279 3.36 -20.21 -1.35
C ILE A 279 2.55 -21.43 -1.78
N GLY A 280 2.91 -22.03 -2.89
CA GLY A 280 2.30 -23.29 -3.29
C GLY A 280 2.26 -23.52 -4.78
N ASN A 281 1.35 -24.39 -5.16
CA ASN A 281 1.16 -24.85 -6.54
C ASN A 281 -0.31 -25.24 -6.76
N LYS A 282 -0.58 -26.00 -7.83
CA LYS A 282 -1.96 -26.40 -8.17
C LYS A 282 -2.64 -27.31 -7.13
N HIS A 283 -1.89 -27.89 -6.19
CA HIS A 283 -2.43 -28.84 -5.19
C HIS A 283 -2.82 -28.15 -3.88
N ASN A 284 -1.99 -27.23 -3.41
CA ASN A 284 -2.27 -26.48 -2.19
C ASN A 284 -1.49 -25.18 -2.16
N ILE A 285 -2.05 -24.19 -1.51
CA ILE A 285 -1.45 -22.85 -1.33
C ILE A 285 -1.60 -22.47 0.14
N LEU A 286 -0.53 -22.02 0.76
CA LEU A 286 -0.57 -21.40 2.08
C LEU A 286 -0.39 -19.89 1.91
N THR A 287 -1.15 -19.11 2.68
CA THR A 287 -1.04 -17.64 2.66
C THR A 287 -0.81 -17.12 4.06
N LEU A 288 -0.25 -15.93 4.16
CA LEU A 288 -0.18 -15.19 5.42
C LEU A 288 -0.07 -13.68 5.13
N ALA A 289 -0.33 -12.90 6.16
CA ALA A 289 -0.10 -11.46 6.14
C ALA A 289 0.75 -11.08 7.36
N THR A 290 1.75 -10.22 7.15
CA THR A 290 2.56 -9.64 8.22
C THR A 290 2.30 -8.14 8.31
N ALA A 291 2.39 -7.59 9.52
CA ALA A 291 2.31 -6.15 9.74
C ALA A 291 3.70 -5.54 9.56
N ALA A 292 4.11 -5.32 8.32
CA ALA A 292 5.42 -4.75 7.99
C ALA A 292 5.52 -3.26 8.37
N GLY A 293 4.40 -2.56 8.34
CA GLY A 293 4.37 -1.11 8.56
C GLY A 293 4.73 -0.36 7.28
N PRO A 294 4.65 0.97 7.30
CA PRO A 294 4.72 1.76 6.07
C PRO A 294 6.14 2.15 5.63
N ALA A 295 7.20 1.59 6.22
CA ALA A 295 8.59 2.01 5.93
C ALA A 295 8.94 1.88 4.44
N PHE A 296 8.53 0.78 3.78
CA PHE A 296 8.78 0.57 2.35
C PHE A 296 8.00 1.55 1.45
N GLU A 297 6.99 2.22 2.00
CA GLU A 297 6.25 3.28 1.32
C GLU A 297 6.69 4.68 1.78
N GLY A 298 7.83 4.76 2.50
CA GLY A 298 8.38 6.01 3.02
C GLY A 298 7.72 6.50 4.31
N GLY A 299 6.75 5.76 4.83
CA GLY A 299 6.07 6.13 6.08
C GLY A 299 6.94 5.87 7.30
N ASN A 300 6.82 6.72 8.30
CA ASN A 300 7.59 6.69 9.56
C ASN A 300 9.11 6.93 9.39
N ILE A 301 9.57 7.19 8.17
CA ILE A 301 10.96 7.52 7.86
C ILE A 301 11.06 9.05 7.78
N SER A 302 12.08 9.64 8.41
CA SER A 302 12.23 11.11 8.54
C SER A 302 12.16 11.82 7.20
N CYS A 303 12.99 11.40 6.24
CA CYS A 303 13.01 11.93 4.88
C CYS A 303 12.28 11.00 3.89
N GLY A 304 11.40 10.13 4.40
CA GLY A 304 10.70 9.13 3.59
C GLY A 304 9.56 9.73 2.76
N VAL A 305 9.47 9.30 1.50
CA VAL A 305 8.39 9.64 0.57
C VAL A 305 7.96 8.39 -0.18
N GLY A 306 6.77 8.41 -0.73
CA GLY A 306 6.30 7.34 -1.62
C GLY A 306 7.07 7.36 -2.95
N SER A 307 6.67 6.48 -3.88
CA SER A 307 7.27 6.39 -5.22
C SER A 307 6.73 7.53 -6.12
N ILE A 308 7.17 8.76 -5.83
CA ILE A 308 6.75 10.00 -6.52
C ILE A 308 7.94 10.62 -7.26
N ALA A 309 7.67 11.56 -8.14
CA ALA A 309 8.73 12.32 -8.83
C ALA A 309 9.67 12.98 -7.81
N GLY A 310 10.98 12.85 -8.00
CA GLY A 310 11.99 13.34 -7.08
C GLY A 310 12.32 12.44 -5.90
N ALA A 311 11.59 11.31 -5.71
CA ALA A 311 11.98 10.33 -4.69
C ALA A 311 13.30 9.65 -5.09
N ILE A 312 14.28 9.63 -4.18
CA ILE A 312 15.52 8.87 -4.40
C ILE A 312 15.15 7.39 -4.42
N CYS A 313 15.33 6.75 -5.58
CA CYS A 313 14.96 5.35 -5.81
C CYS A 313 16.19 4.43 -5.96
N GLN A 314 17.39 5.00 -6.11
CA GLN A 314 18.64 4.25 -6.13
C GLN A 314 19.75 5.06 -5.45
N VAL A 315 20.61 4.35 -4.72
CA VAL A 315 21.82 4.90 -4.10
C VAL A 315 22.98 3.96 -4.46
N ALA A 316 23.93 4.46 -5.21
CA ALA A 316 25.10 3.68 -5.63
C ALA A 316 26.20 3.72 -4.55
N SER A 317 27.11 2.73 -4.59
CA SER A 317 28.21 2.59 -3.64
C SER A 317 29.16 3.80 -3.63
N ASP A 318 29.23 4.54 -4.73
CA ASP A 318 30.06 5.75 -4.87
C ASP A 318 29.32 7.03 -4.42
N GLY A 319 28.11 6.89 -3.91
CA GLY A 319 27.27 8.00 -3.43
C GLY A 319 26.38 8.64 -4.48
N HIS A 320 26.44 8.22 -5.73
CA HIS A 320 25.53 8.73 -6.77
C HIS A 320 24.09 8.30 -6.46
N ILE A 321 23.14 9.21 -6.63
CA ILE A 321 21.72 8.96 -6.44
C ILE A 321 20.96 9.06 -7.76
N LYS A 322 19.87 8.31 -7.85
CA LYS A 322 18.90 8.45 -8.95
C LYS A 322 17.53 8.73 -8.35
N THR A 323 16.82 9.66 -8.97
CA THR A 323 15.46 10.02 -8.54
C THR A 323 14.43 9.59 -9.58
N ILE A 324 13.22 9.34 -9.14
CA ILE A 324 12.10 9.05 -10.05
C ILE A 324 11.83 10.29 -10.91
N GLY A 325 11.79 10.09 -12.22
CA GLY A 325 11.55 11.16 -13.20
C GLY A 325 12.72 12.14 -13.38
N ASP A 326 13.89 11.79 -12.85
CA ASP A 326 15.11 12.63 -12.90
C ASP A 326 14.87 14.04 -12.33
N ALA A 327 13.88 14.16 -11.42
CA ALA A 327 13.53 15.43 -10.76
C ALA A 327 14.44 15.69 -9.55
N LYS A 328 14.45 16.93 -9.06
CA LYS A 328 15.20 17.30 -7.85
C LYS A 328 14.79 16.39 -6.68
N ALA A 329 15.78 15.93 -5.91
CA ALA A 329 15.52 15.04 -4.76
C ALA A 329 14.63 15.73 -3.71
N VAL A 330 13.53 15.06 -3.31
CA VAL A 330 12.58 15.55 -2.30
C VAL A 330 12.47 14.63 -1.10
N GLY A 331 13.06 13.43 -1.18
CA GLY A 331 13.04 12.43 -0.12
C GLY A 331 13.53 11.11 -0.66
N ILE A 332 13.39 10.05 0.14
CA ILE A 332 13.85 8.70 -0.21
C ILE A 332 12.67 7.72 -0.17
N CYS A 333 12.50 6.91 -1.22
CA CYS A 333 11.47 5.87 -1.26
C CYS A 333 12.04 4.50 -0.87
N GLY A 334 11.18 3.50 -0.78
CA GLY A 334 11.56 2.18 -0.25
C GLY A 334 12.76 1.53 -0.93
N SER A 335 12.85 1.62 -2.26
CA SER A 335 13.98 1.04 -3.01
C SER A 335 15.29 1.79 -2.72
N GLY A 336 15.21 3.12 -2.66
CA GLY A 336 16.37 3.95 -2.27
C GLY A 336 16.81 3.67 -0.85
N LEU A 337 15.85 3.42 0.06
CA LEU A 337 16.14 3.08 1.46
C LEU A 337 16.91 1.76 1.56
N ILE A 338 16.51 0.74 0.80
CA ILE A 338 17.23 -0.54 0.72
C ILE A 338 18.68 -0.31 0.28
N ASP A 339 18.86 0.46 -0.80
CA ASP A 339 20.20 0.74 -1.33
C ASP A 339 21.04 1.51 -0.30
N ALA A 340 20.47 2.55 0.31
CA ALA A 340 21.18 3.36 1.31
C ALA A 340 21.67 2.52 2.49
N ILE A 341 20.83 1.60 2.95
CA ILE A 341 21.19 0.69 4.06
C ILE A 341 22.27 -0.31 3.61
N ALA A 342 22.14 -0.89 2.40
CA ALA A 342 23.15 -1.80 1.87
C ALA A 342 24.52 -1.10 1.73
N VAL A 343 24.54 0.13 1.24
CA VAL A 343 25.76 0.94 1.12
C VAL A 343 26.35 1.25 2.50
N ALA A 344 25.50 1.63 3.46
CA ALA A 344 25.94 1.95 4.82
C ALA A 344 26.55 0.73 5.55
N LEU A 345 26.00 -0.47 5.32
CA LEU A 345 26.55 -1.72 5.84
C LEU A 345 27.90 -2.03 5.16
N ALA A 346 27.99 -1.88 3.85
CA ALA A 346 29.21 -2.17 3.08
C ALA A 346 30.37 -1.24 3.44
N ASN A 347 30.10 0.01 3.81
CA ASN A 347 31.14 0.98 4.22
C ASN A 347 31.31 1.12 5.73
N GLU A 348 30.64 0.23 6.51
CA GLU A 348 30.75 0.13 7.97
C GLU A 348 30.23 1.37 8.73
N THR A 349 29.44 2.25 8.12
CA THR A 349 28.75 3.33 8.84
C THR A 349 27.49 2.85 9.56
N LEU A 350 27.06 1.63 9.25
CA LEU A 350 25.97 0.91 9.90
C LEU A 350 26.48 -0.50 10.21
N ASP A 351 26.26 -1.00 11.40
CA ASP A 351 26.66 -2.36 11.76
C ASP A 351 25.49 -3.37 11.60
N GLU A 352 25.80 -4.65 11.77
CA GLU A 352 24.84 -5.75 11.63
C GLU A 352 23.65 -5.64 12.61
N THR A 353 23.84 -4.96 13.74
CA THR A 353 22.76 -4.74 14.72
C THR A 353 21.86 -3.57 14.36
N GLY A 354 22.22 -2.83 13.30
CA GLY A 354 21.52 -1.61 12.90
C GLY A 354 21.93 -0.37 13.67
N SER A 355 23.10 -0.40 14.32
CA SER A 355 23.62 0.76 15.03
C SER A 355 24.40 1.66 14.06
N ILE A 356 24.09 2.94 14.03
CA ILE A 356 24.77 3.93 13.19
C ILE A 356 26.03 4.42 13.95
N GLU A 357 27.17 4.44 13.28
CA GLU A 357 28.44 4.93 13.84
C GLU A 357 28.44 6.45 14.00
N THR A 358 27.70 7.16 13.15
CA THR A 358 27.59 8.63 13.11
C THR A 358 26.23 9.08 13.67
N GLU A 359 25.99 10.40 13.71
CA GLU A 359 24.70 10.94 14.17
C GLU A 359 23.57 10.58 13.20
N VAL A 360 23.84 10.67 11.90
CA VAL A 360 22.91 10.32 10.81
C VAL A 360 23.70 9.75 9.63
N ILE A 361 23.03 9.01 8.76
CA ILE A 361 23.58 8.58 7.46
C ILE A 361 23.11 9.61 6.41
N HIS A 362 24.04 10.40 5.88
CA HIS A 362 23.73 11.38 4.83
C HIS A 362 23.58 10.69 3.46
N ILE A 363 22.51 11.02 2.75
CA ILE A 363 22.20 10.48 1.41
C ILE A 363 22.36 11.58 0.35
N ALA A 364 21.81 12.75 0.60
CA ALA A 364 21.88 13.92 -0.28
C ALA A 364 21.77 15.18 0.59
N GLU A 365 21.80 16.36 -0.02
CA GLU A 365 21.91 17.65 0.67
C GLU A 365 21.13 17.75 2.00
N ASP A 366 19.81 17.59 1.95
CA ASP A 366 18.94 17.66 3.13
C ASP A 366 18.24 16.31 3.43
N ILE A 367 18.73 15.23 2.83
CA ILE A 367 18.11 13.90 2.97
C ILE A 367 19.09 12.97 3.70
N TYR A 368 18.61 12.41 4.81
CA TYR A 368 19.43 11.61 5.72
C TYR A 368 18.55 10.55 6.40
N LEU A 369 19.21 9.57 7.01
CA LEU A 369 18.55 8.55 7.83
C LEU A 369 19.06 8.65 9.27
N THR A 370 18.14 8.62 10.22
CA THR A 370 18.40 8.62 11.65
C THR A 370 18.43 7.20 12.21
N GLN A 371 18.92 7.03 13.42
CA GLN A 371 18.85 5.75 14.12
C GLN A 371 17.41 5.23 14.22
N LYS A 372 16.45 6.13 14.41
CA LYS A 372 15.02 5.77 14.44
C LYS A 372 14.57 5.21 13.09
N ASP A 373 15.00 5.82 11.98
CA ASP A 373 14.65 5.35 10.63
C ASP A 373 15.16 3.93 10.38
N ILE A 374 16.40 3.65 10.85
CA ILE A 374 16.98 2.31 10.74
C ILE A 374 16.12 1.30 11.52
N ARG A 375 15.69 1.65 12.74
CA ARG A 375 14.82 0.76 13.55
C ARG A 375 13.47 0.50 12.87
N GLU A 376 12.86 1.53 12.29
CA GLU A 376 11.61 1.36 11.53
C GLU A 376 11.81 0.42 10.33
N PHE A 377 12.94 0.57 9.64
CA PHE A 377 13.29 -0.31 8.51
C PHE A 377 13.52 -1.75 8.99
N GLN A 378 14.27 -1.94 10.09
CA GLN A 378 14.51 -3.28 10.65
C GLN A 378 13.22 -4.01 10.99
N LEU A 379 12.25 -3.30 11.58
CA LEU A 379 10.93 -3.87 11.90
C LEU A 379 10.22 -4.34 10.63
N ALA A 380 10.20 -3.51 9.59
CA ALA A 380 9.56 -3.84 8.31
C ALA A 380 10.26 -5.02 7.61
N LYS A 381 11.60 -4.96 7.53
CA LYS A 381 12.43 -6.01 6.91
C LYS A 381 12.22 -7.35 7.62
N SER A 382 12.27 -7.32 8.94
CA SER A 382 12.13 -8.51 9.78
C SER A 382 10.75 -9.16 9.61
N ALA A 383 9.68 -8.35 9.54
CA ALA A 383 8.32 -8.85 9.33
C ALA A 383 8.21 -9.61 7.99
N ILE A 384 8.76 -9.03 6.91
CA ILE A 384 8.74 -9.65 5.57
C ILE A 384 9.57 -10.94 5.58
N ARG A 385 10.83 -10.87 6.06
CA ARG A 385 11.71 -12.06 6.06
C ARG A 385 11.15 -13.18 6.93
N ALA A 386 10.69 -12.87 8.13
CA ALA A 386 10.08 -13.87 9.02
C ALA A 386 8.84 -14.50 8.39
N GLY A 387 8.02 -13.71 7.70
CA GLY A 387 6.86 -14.22 6.97
C GLY A 387 7.26 -15.26 5.90
N ILE A 388 8.28 -14.95 5.11
CA ILE A 388 8.83 -15.86 4.10
C ILE A 388 9.29 -17.17 4.76
N GLU A 389 10.08 -17.07 5.83
CA GLU A 389 10.64 -18.24 6.51
C GLU A 389 9.54 -19.11 7.14
N VAL A 390 8.52 -18.49 7.75
CA VAL A 390 7.37 -19.22 8.29
C VAL A 390 6.63 -19.97 7.18
N LEU A 391 6.39 -19.32 6.02
CA LEU A 391 5.75 -19.99 4.88
C LEU A 391 6.54 -21.21 4.43
N LEU A 392 7.86 -21.07 4.30
CA LEU A 392 8.74 -22.19 3.88
C LEU A 392 8.63 -23.35 4.86
N VAL A 393 8.76 -23.07 6.16
CA VAL A 393 8.70 -24.10 7.22
C VAL A 393 7.31 -24.77 7.24
N LYS A 394 6.23 -23.98 7.24
CA LYS A 394 4.85 -24.51 7.34
C LYS A 394 4.44 -25.27 6.07
N TYR A 395 4.95 -24.85 4.90
CA TYR A 395 4.71 -25.57 3.64
C TYR A 395 5.55 -26.84 3.58
N GLY A 396 6.70 -26.88 4.26
CA GLY A 396 7.59 -28.02 4.35
C GLY A 396 8.61 -28.11 3.23
N VAL A 397 9.12 -26.95 2.77
CA VAL A 397 10.14 -26.89 1.71
C VAL A 397 11.26 -25.94 2.11
N ALA A 398 12.43 -26.16 1.53
CA ALA A 398 13.56 -25.21 1.63
C ALA A 398 13.41 -24.10 0.57
N ALA A 399 14.03 -22.96 0.80
CA ALA A 399 14.03 -21.84 -0.16
C ALA A 399 14.59 -22.27 -1.53
N SER A 400 15.57 -23.19 -1.54
CA SER A 400 16.16 -23.74 -2.77
C SER A 400 15.16 -24.52 -3.63
N GLU A 401 14.07 -25.03 -3.04
CA GLU A 401 13.04 -25.82 -3.74
C GLU A 401 11.97 -24.95 -4.41
N ILE A 402 11.98 -23.64 -4.18
CA ILE A 402 11.08 -22.69 -4.84
C ILE A 402 11.56 -22.50 -6.28
N ASP A 403 10.67 -22.64 -7.26
CA ASP A 403 10.98 -22.45 -8.68
C ASP A 403 10.88 -20.99 -9.13
N HIS A 404 9.83 -20.29 -8.69
CA HIS A 404 9.58 -18.90 -9.07
C HIS A 404 9.21 -18.08 -7.85
N VAL A 405 9.81 -16.90 -7.75
CA VAL A 405 9.49 -15.90 -6.72
C VAL A 405 8.89 -14.69 -7.44
N TYR A 406 7.59 -14.47 -7.27
CA TYR A 406 6.89 -13.33 -7.83
C TYR A 406 6.90 -12.20 -6.80
N LEU A 407 7.66 -11.14 -7.10
CA LEU A 407 7.74 -9.95 -6.24
C LEU A 407 6.76 -8.92 -6.77
N ALA A 408 5.65 -8.73 -6.03
CA ALA A 408 4.56 -7.83 -6.38
C ALA A 408 4.66 -6.52 -5.60
N GLY A 409 3.83 -5.57 -6.00
CA GLY A 409 3.75 -4.25 -5.40
C GLY A 409 4.56 -3.19 -6.16
N GLY A 410 4.15 -1.96 -6.05
CA GLY A 410 4.76 -0.85 -6.80
C GLY A 410 6.21 -0.58 -6.43
N PHE A 411 6.58 -0.82 -5.19
CA PHE A 411 7.94 -0.62 -4.71
C PHE A 411 8.94 -1.57 -5.39
N GLY A 412 8.50 -2.75 -5.80
CA GLY A 412 9.35 -3.76 -6.45
C GLY A 412 9.98 -3.31 -7.76
N LYS A 413 9.41 -2.30 -8.43
CA LYS A 413 9.91 -1.85 -9.75
C LYS A 413 11.37 -1.39 -9.72
N PHE A 414 11.74 -0.60 -8.71
CA PHE A 414 13.09 -0.01 -8.61
C PHE A 414 14.03 -0.77 -7.67
N ILE A 415 13.53 -1.78 -6.96
CA ILE A 415 14.33 -2.51 -5.97
C ILE A 415 15.57 -3.15 -6.62
N ASN A 416 16.72 -2.97 -5.98
CA ASN A 416 17.94 -3.69 -6.32
C ASN A 416 17.90 -5.02 -5.57
N LEU A 417 17.77 -6.12 -6.32
CA LEU A 417 17.60 -7.45 -5.75
C LEU A 417 18.84 -7.92 -4.98
N ASP A 418 20.04 -7.59 -5.48
CA ASP A 418 21.29 -7.94 -4.80
C ASP A 418 21.36 -7.26 -3.43
N ASN A 419 21.00 -5.97 -3.38
CA ASN A 419 20.95 -5.22 -2.13
C ASN A 419 19.88 -5.77 -1.18
N ALA A 420 18.68 -6.09 -1.71
CA ALA A 420 17.60 -6.67 -0.90
C ALA A 420 18.01 -8.00 -0.25
N ILE A 421 18.77 -8.81 -0.99
CA ILE A 421 19.30 -10.09 -0.49
C ILE A 421 20.42 -9.82 0.53
N SER A 422 21.36 -8.92 0.20
CA SER A 422 22.54 -8.66 1.05
C SER A 422 22.17 -8.10 2.43
N ILE A 423 21.04 -7.43 2.57
CA ILE A 423 20.57 -6.90 3.87
C ILE A 423 19.64 -7.87 4.60
N GLY A 424 19.39 -9.05 4.03
CA GLY A 424 18.55 -10.08 4.63
C GLY A 424 17.05 -9.90 4.45
N LEU A 425 16.60 -9.02 3.55
CA LEU A 425 15.17 -8.88 3.25
C LEU A 425 14.62 -10.13 2.54
N LEU A 426 15.39 -10.68 1.62
CA LEU A 426 15.04 -11.87 0.84
C LEU A 426 16.10 -12.96 1.02
N PRO A 427 15.69 -14.25 1.06
CA PRO A 427 16.66 -15.35 1.13
C PRO A 427 17.64 -15.39 -0.05
N ASN A 428 18.89 -15.78 0.21
CA ASN A 428 19.92 -15.95 -0.82
C ASN A 428 19.48 -16.91 -1.93
N ASP A 429 18.77 -17.97 -1.59
CA ASP A 429 18.32 -19.00 -2.54
C ASP A 429 17.29 -18.46 -3.55
N PHE A 430 16.79 -17.25 -3.37
CA PHE A 430 15.86 -16.60 -4.30
C PHE A 430 16.56 -15.83 -5.43
N ALA A 431 17.88 -15.63 -5.36
CA ALA A 431 18.63 -14.70 -6.21
C ALA A 431 18.30 -14.81 -7.72
N ASP A 432 18.29 -16.02 -8.27
CA ASP A 432 18.10 -16.25 -9.71
C ASP A 432 16.63 -16.58 -10.07
N LYS A 433 15.71 -16.44 -9.13
CA LYS A 433 14.32 -16.89 -9.28
C LYS A 433 13.29 -15.76 -9.22
N ILE A 434 13.74 -14.55 -8.87
CA ILE A 434 12.83 -13.41 -8.62
C ILE A 434 12.41 -12.78 -9.95
N GLN A 435 11.11 -12.66 -10.11
CA GLN A 435 10.45 -11.95 -11.20
C GLN A 435 9.66 -10.80 -10.59
N LYS A 436 9.96 -9.58 -11.00
CA LYS A 436 9.23 -8.38 -10.57
C LYS A 436 7.95 -8.29 -11.41
N VAL A 437 6.82 -8.50 -10.78
CA VAL A 437 5.54 -8.69 -11.52
C VAL A 437 4.60 -7.48 -11.41
N GLY A 438 4.92 -6.50 -10.57
CA GLY A 438 4.12 -5.28 -10.46
C GLY A 438 2.82 -5.49 -9.69
N ASN A 439 1.75 -4.79 -10.08
CA ASN A 439 0.46 -4.85 -9.40
C ASN A 439 -0.32 -6.09 -9.82
N THR A 440 -0.08 -7.20 -9.14
CA THR A 440 -0.73 -8.48 -9.43
C THR A 440 -2.22 -8.50 -9.10
N SER A 441 -2.65 -7.66 -8.15
CA SER A 441 -4.08 -7.49 -7.84
C SER A 441 -4.82 -6.97 -9.08
N LEU A 442 -4.32 -5.89 -9.67
CA LEU A 442 -4.90 -5.30 -10.87
C LEU A 442 -4.84 -6.28 -12.06
N GLY A 443 -3.72 -7.01 -12.20
CA GLY A 443 -3.58 -8.05 -13.23
C GLY A 443 -4.62 -9.16 -13.12
N GLY A 444 -4.91 -9.61 -11.90
CA GLY A 444 -5.95 -10.64 -11.66
C GLY A 444 -7.35 -10.11 -11.92
N VAL A 445 -7.60 -8.85 -11.55
CA VAL A 445 -8.88 -8.16 -11.85
C VAL A 445 -9.08 -8.07 -13.37
N ARG A 446 -8.05 -7.68 -14.12
CA ARG A 446 -8.08 -7.66 -15.60
C ARG A 446 -8.42 -9.05 -16.15
N LYS A 447 -7.77 -10.09 -15.63
CA LYS A 447 -8.01 -11.48 -16.04
C LYS A 447 -9.47 -11.86 -15.81
N PHE A 448 -10.02 -11.55 -14.64
CA PHE A 448 -11.42 -11.84 -14.29
C PHE A 448 -12.41 -11.10 -15.20
N LEU A 449 -12.07 -9.85 -15.57
CA LEU A 449 -12.93 -9.01 -16.42
C LEU A 449 -13.00 -9.54 -17.86
N LEU A 450 -11.85 -10.01 -18.39
CA LEU A 450 -11.70 -10.25 -19.84
C LEU A 450 -11.84 -11.70 -20.30
N TYR A 451 -11.58 -12.68 -19.41
CA TYR A 451 -11.50 -14.08 -19.85
C TYR A 451 -12.69 -14.92 -19.36
N LYS A 452 -13.01 -15.97 -20.12
CA LYS A 452 -14.07 -16.94 -19.80
C LYS A 452 -13.62 -17.86 -18.65
N ASP A 453 -14.62 -18.35 -17.92
CA ASP A 453 -14.47 -19.42 -16.91
C ASP A 453 -13.57 -19.08 -15.71
N ILE A 454 -13.22 -17.81 -15.54
CA ILE A 454 -12.36 -17.33 -14.45
C ILE A 454 -13.03 -17.52 -13.07
N LYS A 455 -14.36 -17.51 -13.01
CA LYS A 455 -15.09 -17.81 -11.76
C LYS A 455 -14.70 -19.20 -11.22
N ASP A 456 -14.52 -20.18 -12.09
CA ASP A 456 -14.12 -21.55 -11.69
C ASP A 456 -12.69 -21.55 -11.16
N GLU A 457 -11.79 -20.77 -11.76
CA GLU A 457 -10.41 -20.60 -11.25
C GLU A 457 -10.41 -19.97 -9.86
N VAL A 458 -11.25 -18.94 -9.63
CA VAL A 458 -11.38 -18.31 -8.30
C VAL A 458 -11.86 -19.34 -7.28
N GLN A 459 -12.83 -20.18 -7.62
CA GLN A 459 -13.31 -21.24 -6.72
C GLN A 459 -12.22 -22.29 -6.46
N GLN A 460 -11.45 -22.65 -7.48
CA GLN A 460 -10.30 -23.55 -7.33
C GLN A 460 -9.30 -22.97 -6.32
N ILE A 461 -8.90 -21.70 -6.50
CA ILE A 461 -7.96 -21.03 -5.58
C ILE A 461 -8.52 -21.08 -4.14
N LYS A 462 -9.79 -20.74 -3.96
CA LYS A 462 -10.43 -20.78 -2.62
C LYS A 462 -10.40 -22.17 -2.00
N SER A 463 -10.52 -23.22 -2.82
CA SER A 463 -10.56 -24.60 -2.32
C SER A 463 -9.19 -25.12 -1.88
N ILE A 464 -8.09 -24.60 -2.47
CA ILE A 464 -6.73 -25.07 -2.18
C ILE A 464 -5.94 -24.10 -1.29
N ALA A 465 -6.38 -22.84 -1.15
CA ALA A 465 -5.68 -21.82 -0.35
C ALA A 465 -6.12 -21.86 1.11
N LYS A 466 -5.14 -21.85 2.00
CA LYS A 466 -5.36 -21.78 3.45
C LYS A 466 -4.51 -20.68 4.05
N ASP A 467 -5.10 -19.91 4.94
CA ASP A 467 -4.39 -18.82 5.63
C ASP A 467 -3.74 -19.32 6.92
N LEU A 468 -2.52 -18.85 7.16
CA LEU A 468 -1.79 -19.07 8.40
C LEU A 468 -1.95 -17.82 9.28
N ASN A 469 -2.59 -17.98 10.41
CA ASN A 469 -2.72 -16.89 11.39
C ASN A 469 -1.43 -16.79 12.20
N LEU A 470 -0.71 -15.68 12.04
CA LEU A 470 0.56 -15.43 12.75
C LEU A 470 0.36 -14.89 14.18
N ALA A 471 -0.88 -14.55 14.56
CA ALA A 471 -1.13 -14.07 15.93
C ALA A 471 -0.71 -15.14 16.94
N HIS A 472 0.22 -14.78 17.78
CA HIS A 472 0.77 -15.67 18.83
C HIS A 472 1.53 -16.90 18.28
N ASP A 473 1.95 -16.92 16.99
CA ASP A 473 2.78 -18.00 16.45
C ASP A 473 4.21 -17.87 17.00
N PRO A 474 4.70 -18.81 17.82
CA PRO A 474 6.04 -18.69 18.41
C PRO A 474 7.16 -18.76 17.38
N LEU A 475 6.97 -19.49 16.28
CA LEU A 475 7.97 -19.56 15.20
C LEU A 475 8.12 -18.18 14.53
N PHE A 476 7.00 -17.49 14.25
CA PHE A 476 7.06 -16.13 13.68
C PHE A 476 7.81 -15.18 14.63
N ASN A 477 7.49 -15.22 15.91
CA ASN A 477 8.13 -14.34 16.89
C ASN A 477 9.65 -14.58 16.98
N GLU A 478 10.07 -15.84 16.98
CA GLU A 478 11.48 -16.23 17.00
C GLU A 478 12.21 -15.70 15.75
N LEU A 479 11.67 -15.99 14.57
CA LEU A 479 12.25 -15.56 13.29
C LEU A 479 12.23 -14.03 13.14
N PHE A 480 11.18 -13.37 13.64
CA PHE A 480 11.10 -11.91 13.63
C PHE A 480 12.26 -11.30 14.42
N MET A 481 12.56 -11.83 15.61
CA MET A 481 13.67 -11.33 16.43
C MET A 481 15.02 -11.61 15.76
N GLU A 482 15.19 -12.80 15.19
CA GLU A 482 16.43 -13.20 14.50
C GLU A 482 16.71 -12.25 13.32
N HIS A 483 15.72 -12.01 12.47
CA HIS A 483 15.89 -11.19 11.27
C HIS A 483 15.83 -9.68 11.52
N MET A 484 15.80 -9.23 12.77
CA MET A 484 16.06 -7.82 13.11
C MET A 484 17.51 -7.44 12.75
N LEU A 485 18.43 -8.39 12.84
CA LEU A 485 19.82 -8.18 12.43
C LEU A 485 19.93 -8.11 10.90
N PHE A 486 20.88 -7.33 10.42
CA PHE A 486 21.27 -7.37 9.00
C PHE A 486 22.19 -8.57 8.79
N GLU A 487 22.08 -9.24 7.64
CA GLU A 487 22.87 -10.42 7.27
C GLU A 487 24.13 -10.01 6.50
#